data_ee5a4a14a769c388063317da625df98a
#
_entry.id   ee5a4a14a769c388063317da625df98a
#
_cell.length_a   1.000
_cell.length_b   1.000
_cell.length_c   1.000
_cell.angle_alpha   90.00
_cell.angle_beta   90.00
_cell.angle_gamma   90.00
#
_symmetry.space_group_name_H-M   'P 1'
#
loop_
_entity.id
_entity.type
_entity.pdbx_description
1 polymer ?
#
loop_
_entity_poly.entity_id
_entity_poly.type
_entity_poly.pdbx_seq_one_letter_code
_entity_poly.pdbx_strand_id
1 'polypeptide(L)'
;IITYAFLHAGFWHLFWNMYLLYWFGTYVFNLFTAKRFLTIYLLGGICGGLLYVLSYNFFPVFNNINSNLMGASAAVLAIVIFIATYTPNTIVRVFIFKVKLWQIGLAMVLLDLLQLPSSGNSGGLIAHIGGALFGYVYAIQLTKGNDIGIWFETLIDSVMNLFKPRYKKPFKKVHRTKQAVAKENKKMMSNEHQAKIDGILDKIGKSGYDSLTKSEKDFLFKAGKND
;
A
#
# COMPACT_ATOMS: atom_id res chain seq x y z
N ILE A 1 1.14 -25.48 -1.34
CA ILE A 1 1.20 -24.53 -2.49
C ILE A 1 2.19 -23.37 -2.23
N ILE A 2 2.39 -22.89 -1.00
CA ILE A 2 3.31 -21.78 -0.69
C ILE A 2 4.71 -22.30 -0.32
N THR A 3 4.80 -23.40 0.38
CA THR A 3 6.04 -23.92 0.99
C THR A 3 7.10 -24.29 -0.04
N TYR A 4 6.71 -24.71 -1.23
CA TYR A 4 7.64 -25.07 -2.31
C TYR A 4 8.59 -23.92 -2.69
N ALA A 5 8.13 -22.68 -2.59
CA ALA A 5 8.93 -21.50 -2.92
C ALA A 5 10.11 -21.26 -1.96
N PHE A 6 10.18 -21.99 -0.86
CA PHE A 6 11.29 -21.93 0.12
C PHE A 6 12.22 -23.13 0.04
N LEU A 7 11.92 -24.13 -0.81
CA LEU A 7 12.75 -25.31 -1.04
C LEU A 7 13.54 -25.13 -2.34
N HIS A 8 14.81 -25.54 -2.35
CA HIS A 8 15.66 -25.40 -3.53
C HIS A 8 16.44 -26.70 -3.79
N ALA A 9 16.57 -27.08 -5.05
CA ALA A 9 17.23 -28.32 -5.47
C ALA A 9 18.76 -28.29 -5.27
N GLY A 10 19.37 -27.13 -5.02
CA GLY A 10 20.80 -26.99 -4.80
C GLY A 10 21.24 -25.54 -4.69
N PHE A 11 22.54 -25.38 -4.37
CA PHE A 11 23.12 -24.06 -4.10
C PHE A 11 22.93 -23.06 -5.25
N TRP A 12 23.22 -23.44 -6.49
CA TRP A 12 23.09 -22.55 -7.65
C TRP A 12 21.65 -22.15 -7.95
N HIS A 13 20.71 -23.07 -7.70
CA HIS A 13 19.29 -22.77 -7.84
C HIS A 13 18.85 -21.73 -6.81
N LEU A 14 19.26 -21.86 -5.56
CA LEU A 14 19.02 -20.85 -4.52
C LEU A 14 19.72 -19.52 -4.85
N PHE A 15 21.01 -19.58 -5.22
CA PHE A 15 21.80 -18.39 -5.52
C PHE A 15 21.15 -17.50 -6.60
N TRP A 16 20.80 -18.10 -7.74
CA TRP A 16 20.19 -17.34 -8.83
C TRP A 16 18.80 -16.79 -8.49
N ASN A 17 17.99 -17.53 -7.75
CA ASN A 17 16.72 -17.03 -7.26
C ASN A 17 16.90 -15.81 -6.35
N MET A 18 17.81 -15.88 -5.38
CA MET A 18 18.08 -14.77 -4.45
C MET A 18 18.72 -13.58 -5.16
N TYR A 19 19.62 -13.82 -6.11
CA TYR A 19 20.24 -12.77 -6.90
C TYR A 19 19.20 -11.98 -7.73
N LEU A 20 18.33 -12.67 -8.45
CA LEU A 20 17.25 -12.05 -9.22
C LEU A 20 16.24 -11.36 -8.31
N LEU A 21 15.87 -11.99 -7.21
CA LEU A 21 14.98 -11.41 -6.22
C LEU A 21 15.52 -10.10 -5.65
N TYR A 22 16.78 -10.07 -5.29
CA TYR A 22 17.47 -8.88 -4.81
C TYR A 22 17.51 -7.80 -5.90
N TRP A 23 17.98 -8.17 -7.09
CA TRP A 23 18.17 -7.22 -8.18
C TRP A 23 16.85 -6.57 -8.62
N PHE A 24 15.83 -7.36 -8.96
CA PHE A 24 14.53 -6.83 -9.38
C PHE A 24 13.71 -6.30 -8.21
N GLY A 25 13.93 -6.82 -7.01
CA GLY A 25 13.33 -6.29 -5.78
C GLY A 25 13.71 -4.84 -5.54
N THR A 26 14.95 -4.42 -5.83
CA THR A 26 15.35 -3.01 -5.69
C THR A 26 14.51 -2.07 -6.55
N TYR A 27 14.13 -2.47 -7.77
CA TYR A 27 13.25 -1.67 -8.63
C TYR A 27 11.83 -1.56 -8.05
N VAL A 28 11.34 -2.65 -7.44
CA VAL A 28 10.03 -2.62 -6.78
C VAL A 28 10.08 -1.72 -5.55
N PHE A 29 11.11 -1.80 -4.71
CA PHE A 29 11.25 -0.96 -3.51
C PHE A 29 11.45 0.53 -3.82
N ASN A 30 11.95 0.89 -4.99
CA ASN A 30 12.06 2.28 -5.42
C ASN A 30 10.69 2.92 -5.71
N LEU A 31 9.65 2.12 -5.98
CA LEU A 31 8.33 2.58 -6.40
C LEU A 31 7.22 2.18 -5.44
N PHE A 32 7.41 1.11 -4.67
CA PHE A 32 6.37 0.48 -3.88
C PHE A 32 6.84 0.11 -2.47
N THR A 33 5.87 -0.20 -1.61
CA THR A 33 6.11 -0.63 -0.24
C THR A 33 6.58 -2.09 -0.16
N ALA A 34 7.19 -2.45 0.98
CA ALA A 34 7.54 -3.84 1.27
C ALA A 34 6.32 -4.78 1.27
N LYS A 35 5.14 -4.28 1.64
CA LYS A 35 3.90 -5.07 1.58
C LYS A 35 3.54 -5.41 0.14
N ARG A 36 3.65 -4.44 -0.77
CA ARG A 36 3.42 -4.66 -2.20
C ARG A 36 4.38 -5.70 -2.76
N PHE A 37 5.65 -5.59 -2.43
CA PHE A 37 6.66 -6.58 -2.80
C PHE A 37 6.27 -7.99 -2.31
N LEU A 38 5.91 -8.15 -1.03
CA LEU A 38 5.47 -9.42 -0.47
C LEU A 38 4.19 -9.93 -1.14
N THR A 39 3.25 -9.06 -1.46
CA THR A 39 2.02 -9.40 -2.17
C THR A 39 2.31 -9.98 -3.55
N ILE A 40 3.19 -9.33 -4.33
CA ILE A 40 3.57 -9.83 -5.65
C ILE A 40 4.29 -11.18 -5.54
N TYR A 41 5.22 -11.29 -4.61
CA TYR A 41 5.99 -12.49 -4.37
C TYR A 41 5.11 -13.69 -3.98
N LEU A 42 4.29 -13.50 -2.94
CA LEU A 42 3.48 -14.60 -2.39
C LEU A 42 2.33 -14.99 -3.34
N LEU A 43 1.59 -14.02 -3.86
CA LEU A 43 0.51 -14.32 -4.80
C LEU A 43 1.04 -14.86 -6.14
N GLY A 44 2.17 -14.34 -6.63
CA GLY A 44 2.85 -14.87 -7.81
C GLY A 44 3.27 -16.33 -7.61
N GLY A 45 3.84 -16.65 -6.45
CA GLY A 45 4.17 -18.04 -6.09
C GLY A 45 2.93 -18.92 -5.99
N ILE A 46 1.85 -18.44 -5.36
CA ILE A 46 0.56 -19.17 -5.28
C ILE A 46 0.00 -19.44 -6.68
N CYS A 47 -0.04 -18.43 -7.54
CA CYS A 47 -0.54 -18.58 -8.93
C CYS A 47 0.30 -19.57 -9.73
N GLY A 48 1.63 -19.52 -9.56
CA GLY A 48 2.54 -20.52 -10.15
C GLY A 48 2.24 -21.93 -9.68
N GLY A 49 2.14 -22.13 -8.37
CA GLY A 49 1.82 -23.43 -7.78
C GLY A 49 0.41 -23.94 -8.16
N LEU A 50 -0.58 -23.05 -8.28
CA LEU A 50 -1.92 -23.40 -8.74
C LEU A 50 -1.91 -23.84 -10.20
N LEU A 51 -1.22 -23.11 -11.08
CA LEU A 51 -1.12 -23.49 -12.49
C LEU A 51 -0.42 -24.83 -12.66
N TYR A 52 0.63 -25.10 -11.88
CA TYR A 52 1.28 -26.40 -11.82
C TYR A 52 0.27 -27.50 -11.44
N VAL A 53 -0.43 -27.36 -10.32
CA VAL A 53 -1.40 -28.36 -9.84
C VAL A 53 -2.49 -28.58 -10.86
N LEU A 54 -3.07 -27.51 -11.43
CA LEU A 54 -4.09 -27.61 -12.45
C LEU A 54 -3.57 -28.34 -13.70
N SER A 55 -2.37 -28.00 -14.17
CA SER A 55 -1.80 -28.63 -15.36
C SER A 55 -1.57 -30.13 -15.17
N TYR A 56 -1.05 -30.54 -14.04
CA TYR A 56 -0.79 -31.95 -13.75
C TYR A 56 -2.03 -32.79 -13.49
N ASN A 57 -3.14 -32.15 -13.11
CA ASN A 57 -4.42 -32.86 -12.91
C ASN A 57 -5.29 -32.90 -14.16
N PHE A 58 -5.20 -31.89 -15.04
CA PHE A 58 -6.13 -31.80 -16.18
C PHE A 58 -5.52 -32.20 -17.52
N PHE A 59 -4.18 -32.11 -17.70
CA PHE A 59 -3.57 -32.43 -18.99
C PHE A 59 -3.02 -33.87 -19.01
N PRO A 60 -3.54 -34.75 -19.89
CA PRO A 60 -3.13 -36.15 -19.97
C PRO A 60 -1.64 -36.37 -20.23
N VAL A 61 -0.96 -35.38 -20.84
CA VAL A 61 0.46 -35.43 -21.12
C VAL A 61 1.32 -35.55 -19.85
N PHE A 62 0.78 -35.15 -18.69
CA PHE A 62 1.49 -35.22 -17.40
C PHE A 62 1.11 -36.44 -16.54
N ASN A 63 0.16 -37.29 -16.94
CA ASN A 63 -0.38 -38.36 -16.12
C ASN A 63 0.63 -39.36 -15.54
N ASN A 64 1.80 -39.53 -16.18
CA ASN A 64 2.84 -40.47 -15.74
C ASN A 64 4.16 -39.78 -15.43
N ILE A 65 4.14 -38.45 -15.26
CA ILE A 65 5.34 -37.67 -14.98
C ILE A 65 5.36 -37.28 -13.50
N ASN A 66 6.28 -37.90 -12.75
CA ASN A 66 6.55 -37.45 -11.38
C ASN A 66 7.39 -36.17 -11.43
N SER A 67 6.83 -35.08 -10.98
CA SER A 67 7.51 -33.80 -10.88
C SER A 67 7.38 -33.26 -9.46
N ASN A 68 8.49 -32.79 -8.92
CA ASN A 68 8.53 -32.11 -7.63
C ASN A 68 8.65 -30.60 -7.87
N LEU A 69 7.60 -29.85 -7.51
CA LEU A 69 7.66 -28.39 -7.57
C LEU A 69 8.51 -27.87 -6.41
N MET A 70 9.60 -27.16 -6.72
CA MET A 70 10.46 -26.51 -5.75
C MET A 70 11.15 -25.29 -6.36
N GLY A 71 11.36 -24.27 -5.55
CA GLY A 71 12.05 -23.03 -5.92
C GLY A 71 11.18 -21.78 -5.83
N ALA A 72 11.82 -20.67 -5.49
CA ALA A 72 11.21 -19.35 -5.44
C ALA A 72 10.90 -18.77 -6.83
N SER A 73 11.34 -19.45 -7.90
CA SER A 73 11.47 -18.90 -9.24
C SER A 73 10.18 -18.38 -9.85
N ALA A 74 9.03 -19.03 -9.60
CA ALA A 74 7.72 -18.53 -10.03
C ALA A 74 7.37 -17.18 -9.37
N ALA A 75 7.63 -17.04 -8.06
CA ALA A 75 7.44 -15.80 -7.32
C ALA A 75 8.43 -14.72 -7.76
N VAL A 76 9.69 -15.10 -8.02
CA VAL A 76 10.73 -14.20 -8.55
C VAL A 76 10.34 -13.70 -9.94
N LEU A 77 9.90 -14.60 -10.82
CA LEU A 77 9.47 -14.23 -12.16
C LEU A 77 8.23 -13.32 -12.12
N ALA A 78 7.31 -13.52 -11.17
CA ALA A 78 6.19 -12.59 -10.97
C ALA A 78 6.68 -11.16 -10.67
N ILE A 79 7.70 -11.00 -9.83
CA ILE A 79 8.32 -9.69 -9.55
C ILE A 79 8.99 -9.11 -10.79
N VAL A 80 9.76 -9.92 -11.53
CA VAL A 80 10.45 -9.48 -12.75
C VAL A 80 9.42 -8.98 -13.77
N ILE A 81 8.39 -9.78 -14.06
CA ILE A 81 7.37 -9.44 -15.06
C ILE A 81 6.51 -8.25 -14.59
N PHE A 82 6.19 -8.18 -13.30
CA PHE A 82 5.47 -7.04 -12.74
C PHE A 82 6.22 -5.73 -13.01
N ILE A 83 7.49 -5.65 -12.63
CA ILE A 83 8.26 -4.41 -12.80
C ILE A 83 8.59 -4.12 -14.27
N ALA A 84 8.85 -5.15 -15.08
CA ALA A 84 9.07 -5.05 -16.51
C ALA A 84 7.84 -4.54 -17.26
N THR A 85 6.63 -4.85 -16.77
CA THR A 85 5.36 -4.39 -17.34
C THR A 85 4.99 -3.00 -16.80
N TYR A 86 5.24 -2.72 -15.53
CA TYR A 86 4.90 -1.45 -14.90
C TYR A 86 5.79 -0.29 -15.38
N THR A 87 7.10 -0.55 -15.55
CA THR A 87 8.08 0.42 -16.03
C THR A 87 8.90 -0.11 -17.21
N PRO A 88 8.27 -0.39 -18.36
CA PRO A 88 8.89 -1.14 -19.46
C PRO A 88 10.13 -0.48 -20.04
N ASN A 89 10.17 0.84 -20.09
CA ASN A 89 11.25 1.60 -20.72
C ASN A 89 12.43 1.92 -19.79
N THR A 90 12.39 1.46 -18.53
CA THR A 90 13.51 1.62 -17.61
C THR A 90 14.73 0.91 -18.15
N ILE A 91 15.84 1.64 -18.30
CA ILE A 91 17.11 1.10 -18.82
C ILE A 91 17.89 0.49 -17.66
N VAL A 92 18.26 -0.76 -17.84
CA VAL A 92 19.07 -1.53 -16.92
C VAL A 92 20.41 -1.85 -17.59
N ARG A 93 21.49 -1.78 -16.84
CA ARG A 93 22.81 -2.21 -17.32
C ARG A 93 23.04 -3.66 -16.94
N VAL A 94 23.09 -4.51 -17.95
CA VAL A 94 23.46 -5.94 -17.82
C VAL A 94 24.86 -6.09 -18.38
N PHE A 95 25.87 -6.23 -17.52
CA PHE A 95 27.30 -6.14 -17.86
C PHE A 95 27.62 -4.85 -18.62
N ILE A 96 27.93 -4.95 -19.90
CA ILE A 96 28.27 -3.82 -20.78
C ILE A 96 27.07 -3.31 -21.59
N PHE A 97 25.96 -4.08 -21.63
CA PHE A 97 24.79 -3.77 -22.44
C PHE A 97 23.77 -2.94 -21.66
N LYS A 98 23.14 -1.99 -22.35
CA LYS A 98 21.98 -1.25 -21.85
C LYS A 98 20.74 -1.90 -22.46
N VAL A 99 19.89 -2.48 -21.62
CA VAL A 99 18.67 -3.16 -22.04
C VAL A 99 17.47 -2.56 -21.28
N LYS A 100 16.29 -2.62 -21.89
CA LYS A 100 15.06 -2.19 -21.23
C LYS A 100 14.49 -3.34 -20.39
N LEU A 101 13.78 -3.02 -19.29
CA LEU A 101 13.19 -4.02 -18.41
C LEU A 101 12.25 -4.98 -19.15
N TRP A 102 11.42 -4.47 -20.08
CA TRP A 102 10.52 -5.32 -20.85
C TRP A 102 11.27 -6.37 -21.69
N GLN A 103 12.49 -6.05 -22.19
CA GLN A 103 13.31 -6.99 -22.96
C GLN A 103 13.81 -8.15 -22.08
N ILE A 104 14.17 -7.85 -20.83
CA ILE A 104 14.57 -8.87 -19.87
C ILE A 104 13.40 -9.78 -19.52
N GLY A 105 12.25 -9.19 -19.18
CA GLY A 105 11.03 -9.96 -18.86
C GLY A 105 10.60 -10.84 -20.02
N LEU A 106 10.59 -10.31 -21.24
CA LEU A 106 10.25 -11.08 -22.45
C LEU A 106 11.26 -12.22 -22.68
N ALA A 107 12.56 -11.93 -22.57
CA ALA A 107 13.59 -12.94 -22.77
C ALA A 107 13.47 -14.10 -21.77
N MET A 108 13.17 -13.82 -20.50
CA MET A 108 12.99 -14.86 -19.48
C MET A 108 11.78 -15.75 -19.81
N VAL A 109 10.63 -15.17 -20.16
CA VAL A 109 9.45 -15.95 -20.54
C VAL A 109 9.68 -16.77 -21.81
N LEU A 110 10.35 -16.20 -22.82
CA LEU A 110 10.68 -16.95 -24.05
C LEU A 110 11.63 -18.10 -23.79
N LEU A 111 12.65 -17.91 -22.95
CA LEU A 111 13.55 -18.97 -22.56
C LEU A 111 12.84 -20.11 -21.82
N ASP A 112 11.93 -19.80 -20.92
CA ASP A 112 11.11 -20.80 -20.23
C ASP A 112 10.23 -21.59 -21.23
N LEU A 113 9.59 -20.91 -22.18
CA LEU A 113 8.75 -21.56 -23.21
C LEU A 113 9.59 -22.46 -24.14
N LEU A 114 10.79 -22.02 -24.53
CA LEU A 114 11.69 -22.81 -25.38
C LEU A 114 12.22 -24.05 -24.66
N GLN A 115 12.40 -23.98 -23.36
CA GLN A 115 12.89 -25.09 -22.54
C GLN A 115 11.79 -26.09 -22.15
N LEU A 116 10.51 -25.70 -22.21
CA LEU A 116 9.38 -26.52 -21.76
C LEU A 116 9.35 -27.92 -22.37
N PRO A 117 9.59 -28.12 -23.69
CA PRO A 117 9.55 -29.45 -24.29
C PRO A 117 10.75 -30.33 -23.98
N SER A 118 11.90 -29.74 -23.69
CA SER A 118 13.18 -30.41 -23.57
C SER A 118 13.71 -30.56 -22.16
N SER A 119 13.18 -29.77 -21.21
CA SER A 119 13.63 -29.81 -19.83
C SER A 119 12.98 -30.94 -19.05
N GLY A 120 13.75 -31.66 -18.25
CA GLY A 120 13.20 -32.58 -17.26
C GLY A 120 12.41 -31.91 -16.13
N ASN A 121 12.19 -30.57 -16.20
CA ASN A 121 11.54 -29.74 -15.19
C ASN A 121 10.32 -28.99 -15.77
N SER A 122 9.50 -29.64 -16.56
CA SER A 122 8.27 -29.05 -17.13
C SER A 122 7.37 -28.42 -16.06
N GLY A 123 7.29 -29.05 -14.88
CA GLY A 123 6.49 -28.55 -13.77
C GLY A 123 6.96 -27.18 -13.25
N GLY A 124 8.26 -26.98 -13.10
CA GLY A 124 8.83 -25.70 -12.71
C GLY A 124 8.55 -24.62 -13.73
N LEU A 125 8.71 -24.92 -15.03
CA LEU A 125 8.46 -23.97 -16.12
C LEU A 125 6.98 -23.59 -16.23
N ILE A 126 6.06 -24.52 -15.98
CA ILE A 126 4.61 -24.22 -15.91
C ILE A 126 4.32 -23.27 -14.74
N ALA A 127 4.93 -23.51 -13.58
CA ALA A 127 4.78 -22.62 -12.44
C ALA A 127 5.33 -21.21 -12.75
N HIS A 128 6.43 -21.09 -13.50
CA HIS A 128 6.96 -19.81 -13.97
C HIS A 128 5.94 -19.04 -14.81
N ILE A 129 5.26 -19.72 -15.73
CA ILE A 129 4.20 -19.12 -16.56
C ILE A 129 3.08 -18.58 -15.66
N GLY A 130 2.66 -19.30 -14.62
CA GLY A 130 1.66 -18.85 -13.67
C GLY A 130 2.09 -17.60 -12.90
N GLY A 131 3.34 -17.57 -12.43
CA GLY A 131 3.92 -16.41 -11.78
C GLY A 131 4.02 -15.20 -12.71
N ALA A 132 4.51 -15.41 -13.94
CA ALA A 132 4.63 -14.37 -14.96
C ALA A 132 3.26 -13.77 -15.32
N LEU A 133 2.25 -14.61 -15.52
CA LEU A 133 0.89 -14.17 -15.83
C LEU A 133 0.30 -13.31 -14.70
N PHE A 134 0.49 -13.73 -13.44
CA PHE A 134 0.05 -12.94 -12.29
C PHE A 134 0.76 -11.58 -12.26
N GLY A 135 2.10 -11.55 -12.38
CA GLY A 135 2.88 -10.32 -12.39
C GLY A 135 2.45 -9.35 -13.49
N TYR A 136 2.20 -9.87 -14.69
CA TYR A 136 1.71 -9.09 -15.84
C TYR A 136 0.32 -8.49 -15.57
N VAL A 137 -0.65 -9.33 -15.19
CA VAL A 137 -2.03 -8.89 -14.93
C VAL A 137 -2.05 -7.86 -13.80
N TYR A 138 -1.30 -8.10 -12.71
CA TYR A 138 -1.26 -7.17 -11.60
C TYR A 138 -0.69 -5.81 -12.02
N ALA A 139 0.40 -5.77 -12.77
CA ALA A 139 0.97 -4.53 -13.27
C ALA A 139 -0.02 -3.76 -14.16
N ILE A 140 -0.68 -4.43 -15.10
CA ILE A 140 -1.69 -3.81 -15.98
C ILE A 140 -2.88 -3.28 -15.18
N GLN A 141 -3.40 -4.02 -14.20
CA GLN A 141 -4.51 -3.55 -13.38
C GLN A 141 -4.09 -2.33 -12.55
N LEU A 142 -2.90 -2.37 -11.98
CA LEU A 142 -2.39 -1.27 -11.17
C LEU A 142 -2.16 0.01 -12.00
N THR A 143 -1.68 -0.10 -13.24
CA THR A 143 -1.55 1.07 -14.16
C THR A 143 -2.90 1.67 -14.54
N LYS A 144 -3.98 0.88 -14.49
CA LYS A 144 -5.37 1.34 -14.69
C LYS A 144 -6.01 1.90 -13.40
N GLY A 145 -5.27 1.95 -12.30
CA GLY A 145 -5.77 2.38 -11.00
C GLY A 145 -6.48 1.29 -10.17
N ASN A 146 -6.53 0.05 -10.66
CA ASN A 146 -7.17 -1.07 -9.98
C ASN A 146 -6.13 -1.88 -9.20
N ASP A 147 -6.12 -1.74 -7.89
CA ASP A 147 -5.22 -2.51 -7.03
C ASP A 147 -5.85 -3.84 -6.62
N ILE A 148 -5.59 -4.88 -7.41
CA ILE A 148 -6.07 -6.23 -7.13
C ILE A 148 -5.37 -6.92 -5.96
N GLY A 149 -4.29 -6.35 -5.43
CA GLY A 149 -3.52 -6.91 -4.31
C GLY A 149 -3.86 -6.32 -2.95
N ILE A 150 -4.66 -5.26 -2.87
CA ILE A 150 -4.93 -4.52 -1.64
C ILE A 150 -5.56 -5.39 -0.54
N TRP A 151 -6.41 -6.34 -0.91
CA TRP A 151 -7.02 -7.27 0.02
C TRP A 151 -5.96 -8.14 0.72
N PHE A 152 -4.93 -8.55 -0.02
CA PHE A 152 -3.84 -9.36 0.53
C PHE A 152 -2.90 -8.52 1.41
N GLU A 153 -2.65 -7.26 1.05
CA GLU A 153 -1.92 -6.32 1.91
C GLU A 153 -2.67 -6.12 3.25
N THR A 154 -3.99 -6.04 3.22
CA THR A 154 -4.83 -5.95 4.42
C THR A 154 -4.75 -7.23 5.27
N LEU A 155 -4.69 -8.40 4.62
CA LEU A 155 -4.48 -9.67 5.31
C LEU A 155 -3.11 -9.70 6.01
N ILE A 156 -2.05 -9.27 5.32
CA ILE A 156 -0.71 -9.13 5.90
C ILE A 156 -0.75 -8.22 7.13
N ASP A 157 -1.43 -7.07 7.05
CA ASP A 157 -1.58 -6.15 8.18
C ASP A 157 -2.31 -6.80 9.36
N SER A 158 -3.36 -7.55 9.07
CA SER A 158 -4.12 -8.26 10.11
C SER A 158 -3.25 -9.29 10.84
N VAL A 159 -2.48 -10.08 10.08
CA VAL A 159 -1.53 -11.04 10.65
C VAL A 159 -0.44 -10.33 11.45
N MET A 160 0.17 -9.27 10.91
CA MET A 160 1.20 -8.51 11.62
C MET A 160 0.68 -7.86 12.90
N ASN A 161 -0.57 -7.42 12.92
CA ASN A 161 -1.18 -6.79 14.09
C ASN A 161 -1.43 -7.80 15.26
N LEU A 162 -1.53 -9.11 14.95
CA LEU A 162 -1.59 -10.15 15.98
C LEU A 162 -0.30 -10.23 16.80
N PHE A 163 0.85 -9.92 16.17
CA PHE A 163 2.17 -9.96 16.80
C PHE A 163 2.64 -8.61 17.36
N LYS A 164 1.91 -7.51 17.08
CA LYS A 164 2.25 -6.21 17.65
C LYS A 164 1.83 -6.17 19.12
N PRO A 165 2.75 -5.83 20.06
CA PRO A 165 2.36 -5.60 21.43
C PRO A 165 1.32 -4.46 21.47
N ARG A 166 0.19 -4.71 22.15
CA ARG A 166 -0.82 -3.67 22.40
C ARG A 166 -0.23 -2.62 23.34
N TYR A 167 0.56 -1.71 22.81
CA TYR A 167 0.89 -0.49 23.54
C TYR A 167 -0.41 0.30 23.70
N LYS A 168 -0.94 0.34 24.93
CA LYS A 168 -1.94 1.34 25.29
C LYS A 168 -1.27 2.68 25.06
N LYS A 169 -1.71 3.42 24.03
CA LYS A 169 -1.25 4.80 23.84
C LYS A 169 -1.51 5.52 25.16
N PRO A 170 -0.48 6.06 25.85
CA PRO A 170 -0.74 6.84 27.05
C PRO A 170 -1.69 7.95 26.62
N PHE A 171 -2.76 8.13 27.39
CA PHE A 171 -3.71 9.25 27.15
C PHE A 171 -2.86 10.51 27.10
N LYS A 172 -2.79 11.15 25.93
CA LYS A 172 -2.11 12.42 25.77
C LYS A 172 -2.94 13.42 26.55
N LYS A 173 -2.53 13.70 27.82
CA LYS A 173 -3.13 14.78 28.60
C LYS A 173 -2.99 16.02 27.73
N VAL A 174 -4.11 16.49 27.17
CA VAL A 174 -4.13 17.79 26.48
C VAL A 174 -3.92 18.81 27.58
N HIS A 175 -2.67 19.23 27.77
CA HIS A 175 -2.39 20.40 28.59
C HIS A 175 -2.98 21.59 27.84
N ARG A 176 -4.21 21.99 28.22
CA ARG A 176 -4.75 23.30 27.85
C ARG A 176 -3.81 24.32 28.47
N THR A 177 -3.00 24.96 27.65
CA THR A 177 -2.09 26.02 28.09
C THR A 177 -2.94 27.11 28.74
N LYS A 178 -2.47 27.70 29.86
CA LYS A 178 -3.19 28.80 30.53
C LYS A 178 -3.59 29.91 29.55
N GLN A 179 -2.83 30.11 28.48
CA GLN A 179 -3.16 31.03 27.38
C GLN A 179 -4.42 30.66 26.59
N ALA A 180 -4.66 29.36 26.32
CA ALA A 180 -5.85 28.91 25.59
C ALA A 180 -7.13 29.13 26.45
N VAL A 181 -7.06 28.82 27.74
CA VAL A 181 -8.16 29.07 28.70
C VAL A 181 -8.42 30.57 28.88
N ALA A 182 -7.36 31.40 28.99
CA ALA A 182 -7.50 32.85 29.09
C ALA A 182 -8.11 33.46 27.82
N LYS A 183 -7.78 32.94 26.63
CA LYS A 183 -8.33 33.41 25.35
C LYS A 183 -9.81 33.01 25.19
N GLU A 184 -10.21 31.83 25.66
CA GLU A 184 -11.57 31.34 25.63
C GLU A 184 -12.45 32.15 26.60
N ASN A 185 -11.95 32.40 27.82
CA ASN A 185 -12.65 33.24 28.82
C ASN A 185 -12.79 34.70 28.34
N LYS A 186 -11.76 35.27 27.69
CA LYS A 186 -11.84 36.63 27.13
C LYS A 186 -12.87 36.71 26.00
N LYS A 187 -12.98 35.65 25.17
CA LYS A 187 -13.99 35.60 24.12
C LYS A 187 -15.41 35.43 24.67
N MET A 188 -15.60 34.66 25.75
CA MET A 188 -16.90 34.54 26.42
C MET A 188 -17.34 35.87 27.03
N MET A 189 -16.44 36.57 27.77
CA MET A 189 -16.75 37.89 28.35
C MET A 189 -17.08 38.96 27.29
N SER A 190 -16.37 38.91 26.13
CA SER A 190 -16.64 39.80 25.00
C SER A 190 -18.03 39.54 24.40
N ASN A 191 -18.41 38.26 24.23
CA ASN A 191 -19.73 37.90 23.70
C ASN A 191 -20.88 38.27 24.65
N GLU A 192 -20.71 38.11 25.97
CA GLU A 192 -21.70 38.53 26.95
C GLU A 192 -21.85 40.06 27.00
N HIS A 193 -20.76 40.79 26.87
CA HIS A 193 -20.79 42.25 26.81
C HIS A 193 -21.52 42.74 25.56
N GLN A 194 -21.23 42.12 24.39
CA GLN A 194 -21.90 42.44 23.14
C GLN A 194 -23.43 42.14 23.21
N ALA A 195 -23.79 40.97 23.73
CA ALA A 195 -25.20 40.59 23.87
C ALA A 195 -26.01 41.56 24.77
N LYS A 196 -25.37 42.13 25.80
CA LYS A 196 -25.97 43.17 26.64
C LYS A 196 -26.18 44.49 25.89
N ILE A 197 -25.18 44.90 25.08
CA ILE A 197 -25.31 46.09 24.23
C ILE A 197 -26.44 45.89 23.23
N ASP A 198 -26.50 44.77 22.54
CA ASP A 198 -27.52 44.45 21.54
C ASP A 198 -28.95 44.46 22.17
N GLY A 199 -29.09 43.91 23.40
CA GLY A 199 -30.36 43.93 24.12
C GLY A 199 -30.82 45.34 24.52
N ILE A 200 -29.88 46.23 24.88
CA ILE A 200 -30.19 47.63 25.21
C ILE A 200 -30.56 48.41 23.92
N LEU A 201 -29.85 48.18 22.81
CA LEU A 201 -30.16 48.80 21.53
C LEU A 201 -31.52 48.35 20.99
N ASP A 202 -31.90 47.09 21.14
CA ASP A 202 -33.22 46.57 20.82
C ASP A 202 -34.34 47.24 21.63
N LYS A 203 -34.08 47.51 22.92
CA LYS A 203 -35.02 48.21 23.79
C LYS A 203 -35.20 49.69 23.39
N ILE A 204 -34.10 50.33 22.97
CA ILE A 204 -34.16 51.67 22.39
C ILE A 204 -35.00 51.67 21.11
N GLY A 205 -34.80 50.71 20.22
CA GLY A 205 -35.54 50.61 18.96
C GLY A 205 -37.02 50.38 19.11
N LYS A 206 -37.43 49.68 20.20
CA LYS A 206 -38.82 49.38 20.47
C LYS A 206 -39.59 50.46 21.32
N SER A 207 -38.89 51.06 22.26
CA SER A 207 -39.57 51.88 23.31
C SER A 207 -38.89 53.23 23.54
N GLY A 208 -37.92 53.61 22.73
CA GLY A 208 -37.20 54.86 22.83
C GLY A 208 -36.14 54.91 23.93
N TYR A 209 -35.25 55.89 23.88
CA TYR A 209 -34.12 56.05 24.81
C TYR A 209 -34.56 56.33 26.26
N ASP A 210 -35.72 56.98 26.44
CA ASP A 210 -36.21 57.29 27.75
C ASP A 210 -36.76 56.09 28.53
N SER A 211 -36.94 54.97 27.87
CA SER A 211 -37.36 53.69 28.49
C SER A 211 -36.22 52.99 29.21
N LEU A 212 -34.95 53.43 29.02
CA LEU A 212 -33.78 52.83 29.64
C LEU A 212 -33.68 53.22 31.13
N THR A 213 -33.30 52.23 31.93
CA THR A 213 -32.94 52.45 33.33
C THR A 213 -31.63 53.25 33.45
N LYS A 214 -31.38 53.87 34.58
CA LYS A 214 -30.15 54.61 34.84
C LYS A 214 -28.90 53.72 34.67
N SER A 215 -28.97 52.45 35.09
CA SER A 215 -27.88 51.46 34.92
C SER A 215 -27.62 51.08 33.48
N GLU A 216 -28.68 50.98 32.64
CA GLU A 216 -28.54 50.70 31.21
C GLU A 216 -27.95 51.89 30.45
N LYS A 217 -28.30 53.13 30.79
CA LYS A 217 -27.72 54.36 30.24
C LYS A 217 -26.25 54.47 30.60
N ASP A 218 -25.88 54.23 31.85
CA ASP A 218 -24.47 54.24 32.29
C ASP A 218 -23.62 53.15 31.64
N PHE A 219 -24.21 51.96 31.42
CA PHE A 219 -23.54 50.84 30.72
C PHE A 219 -23.28 51.19 29.26
N LEU A 220 -24.23 51.73 28.55
CA LEU A 220 -24.11 52.13 27.15
C LEU A 220 -23.07 53.24 26.98
N PHE A 221 -23.07 54.25 27.90
CA PHE A 221 -22.13 55.32 27.89
C PHE A 221 -20.66 54.86 28.11
N LYS A 222 -20.50 53.88 29.02
CA LYS A 222 -19.16 53.29 29.26
C LYS A 222 -18.71 52.43 28.08
N ALA A 223 -19.60 51.71 27.42
CA ALA A 223 -19.28 50.91 26.24
C ALA A 223 -18.79 51.78 25.07
N GLY A 224 -19.46 52.93 24.81
CA GLY A 224 -19.06 53.86 23.73
C GLY A 224 -17.79 54.70 24.02
N LYS A 225 -17.23 54.63 25.23
CA LYS A 225 -16.01 55.35 25.59
C LYS A 225 -14.74 54.48 25.51
N ASN A 226 -14.88 53.17 25.29
CA ASN A 226 -13.80 52.17 25.22
C ASN A 226 -13.49 51.73 23.79
N ASP A 227 -14.10 52.37 22.77
CA ASP A 227 -13.67 52.29 21.35
C ASP A 227 -12.78 53.58 21.08
#